data_de77e1d40fdfd84f476770ee9cbc4496
#
_entry.id   de77e1d40fdfd84f476770ee9cbc4496
#
_cell.length_a   1.000
_cell.length_b   1.000
_cell.length_c   1.000
_cell.angle_alpha   90.00
_cell.angle_beta   90.00
_cell.angle_gamma   90.00
#
_symmetry.space_group_name_H-M   'P 1'
#
loop_
_entity.id
_entity.type
_entity.pdbx_description
1 polymer ?
#
loop_
_entity_poly.entity_id
_entity_poly.type
_entity_poly.pdbx_seq_one_letter_code
_entity_poly.pdbx_strand_id
1 'polypeptide(L)'
;MSLYLPIAFLLVQLIVLVFFGPSVTGPAAYVLMVVTPLLAAAATLWRGRSHTTSVRSGWYTLSLALTIWAAGAFGNLWQEMVLHRQNEMYRASMLAFNLAVVPTTFLLASDWRLHGRQLLRAVDALVALALGCAYFQYTWSMINDHSAAAEAGVAYLVWLLDLQNLYLAAGALVRWYVAEDRDERDLFRALSVYTLVYFVIVFINDHYFAGNPAFGPQYGTLVTLAFAVLCSFALRAPSGKPVREVDSTLVRMVRSGSPILLAVALLTASLFLIRVDYLWGCAGILIAVLGIGVRTTLVQVRQIEHREALRREASALQTIAWTDALTGVPNRHFFTEALARAWRSERRPGQQAILMIDIDHFKLLNDRYGHPVGDGCLRQVARALQRALVRPDDVLARYGGEEFIVLLRDSPAASAQVVAERLRASVQDLRIQNAGSPERVVTVSIGVASAELTDEAVAARLVEDADRALYEAKCAGRNLVKLATDRADDEAPLAASITARHRRLRG
;
A
#
# COMPACT_ATOMS: atom_id res chain seq x y z
N MET A 1 26.93 -9.63 28.61
CA MET A 1 27.04 -11.07 28.34
C MET A 1 27.13 -11.42 26.85
N SER A 2 26.41 -10.79 25.96
CA SER A 2 26.32 -11.19 24.52
C SER A 2 27.55 -10.87 23.64
N LEU A 3 28.44 -9.99 24.02
CA LEU A 3 29.68 -9.70 23.27
C LEU A 3 30.86 -10.63 23.69
N TYR A 4 30.76 -11.18 24.90
CA TYR A 4 31.82 -12.05 25.44
C TYR A 4 31.85 -13.42 24.76
N LEU A 5 30.71 -13.93 24.29
CA LEU A 5 30.61 -15.24 23.65
C LEU A 5 31.44 -15.33 22.36
N PRO A 6 31.26 -14.39 21.36
CA PRO A 6 32.11 -14.40 20.17
C PRO A 6 33.61 -14.17 20.46
N ILE A 7 33.91 -13.29 21.44
CA ILE A 7 35.30 -13.01 21.83
C ILE A 7 35.92 -14.25 22.47
N ALA A 8 35.22 -14.89 23.42
CA ALA A 8 35.69 -16.11 24.04
C ALA A 8 35.89 -17.24 23.02
N PHE A 9 34.94 -17.36 22.06
CA PHE A 9 35.03 -18.33 20.97
C PHE A 9 36.23 -18.07 20.07
N LEU A 10 36.48 -16.81 19.69
CA LEU A 10 37.65 -16.40 18.91
C LEU A 10 38.95 -16.70 19.65
N LEU A 11 39.02 -16.40 20.94
CA LEU A 11 40.21 -16.67 21.76
C LEU A 11 40.48 -18.16 21.85
N VAL A 12 39.48 -18.99 22.09
CA VAL A 12 39.62 -20.45 22.10
C VAL A 12 40.11 -20.95 20.75
N GLN A 13 39.56 -20.45 19.66
CA GLN A 13 39.92 -20.84 18.30
C GLN A 13 41.37 -20.44 17.97
N LEU A 14 41.80 -19.23 18.34
CA LEU A 14 43.17 -18.76 18.17
C LEU A 14 44.16 -19.59 19.01
N ILE A 15 43.78 -19.92 20.25
CA ILE A 15 44.60 -20.79 21.10
C ILE A 15 44.78 -22.16 20.45
N VAL A 16 43.69 -22.76 19.94
CA VAL A 16 43.78 -24.05 19.25
C VAL A 16 44.64 -23.96 18.00
N LEU A 17 44.51 -22.89 17.19
CA LEU A 17 45.31 -22.69 15.98
C LEU A 17 46.80 -22.48 16.26
N VAL A 18 47.15 -21.80 17.35
CA VAL A 18 48.55 -21.45 17.69
C VAL A 18 49.28 -22.58 18.42
N PHE A 19 48.61 -23.27 19.35
CA PHE A 19 49.26 -24.22 20.25
C PHE A 19 49.14 -25.69 19.80
N PHE A 20 48.21 -26.02 18.87
CA PHE A 20 48.06 -27.40 18.40
C PHE A 20 48.53 -27.53 16.94
N GLY A 21 49.26 -28.56 16.64
CA GLY A 21 49.77 -28.82 15.29
C GLY A 21 48.67 -29.23 14.28
N PRO A 22 48.99 -29.29 12.97
CA PRO A 22 48.02 -29.53 11.88
C PRO A 22 47.23 -30.84 12.03
N SER A 23 47.77 -31.85 12.66
CA SER A 23 47.10 -33.14 12.91
C SER A 23 45.90 -33.05 13.85
N VAL A 24 45.86 -32.06 14.74
CA VAL A 24 44.77 -31.81 15.69
C VAL A 24 43.88 -30.70 15.19
N THR A 25 44.45 -29.65 14.62
CA THR A 25 43.71 -28.49 14.15
C THR A 25 42.84 -28.80 12.94
N GLY A 26 43.27 -29.69 12.03
CA GLY A 26 42.48 -30.08 10.86
C GLY A 26 41.14 -30.71 11.23
N PRO A 27 41.10 -31.84 11.94
CA PRO A 27 39.84 -32.45 12.37
C PRO A 27 38.94 -31.58 13.23
N ALA A 28 39.51 -30.87 14.21
CA ALA A 28 38.80 -29.96 15.08
C ALA A 28 38.17 -28.80 14.29
N ALA A 29 38.85 -28.30 13.28
CA ALA A 29 38.39 -27.27 12.37
C ALA A 29 37.13 -27.70 11.62
N TYR A 30 37.12 -28.88 11.01
CA TYR A 30 35.92 -29.40 10.30
C TYR A 30 34.73 -29.62 11.23
N VAL A 31 34.97 -30.12 12.44
CA VAL A 31 33.90 -30.28 13.44
C VAL A 31 33.32 -28.92 13.83
N LEU A 32 34.15 -27.89 14.07
CA LEU A 32 33.67 -26.53 14.38
C LEU A 32 32.87 -25.93 13.23
N MET A 33 33.29 -26.17 11.98
CA MET A 33 32.54 -25.70 10.79
C MET A 33 31.12 -26.31 10.66
N VAL A 34 30.88 -27.48 11.26
CA VAL A 34 29.54 -28.10 11.32
C VAL A 34 28.76 -27.58 12.54
N VAL A 35 29.39 -27.60 13.71
CA VAL A 35 28.73 -27.35 14.99
C VAL A 35 28.30 -25.89 15.13
N THR A 36 29.11 -24.91 14.71
CA THR A 36 28.82 -23.49 14.91
C THR A 36 27.61 -22.99 14.10
N PRO A 37 27.43 -23.31 12.80
CA PRO A 37 26.21 -22.92 12.08
C PRO A 37 24.98 -23.66 12.61
N LEU A 38 25.10 -24.91 13.11
CA LEU A 38 23.97 -25.60 13.76
C LEU A 38 23.54 -24.91 15.06
N LEU A 39 24.48 -24.45 15.87
CA LEU A 39 24.19 -23.65 17.08
C LEU A 39 23.52 -22.33 16.70
N ALA A 40 23.99 -21.64 15.66
CA ALA A 40 23.38 -20.43 15.17
C ALA A 40 21.97 -20.71 14.60
N ALA A 41 21.77 -21.85 13.90
CA ALA A 41 20.45 -22.26 13.41
C ALA A 41 19.49 -22.55 14.57
N ALA A 42 19.94 -23.23 15.62
CA ALA A 42 19.14 -23.47 16.81
C ALA A 42 18.77 -22.18 17.55
N ALA A 43 19.73 -21.26 17.69
CA ALA A 43 19.50 -19.94 18.29
C ALA A 43 18.49 -19.09 17.52
N THR A 44 18.60 -19.05 16.18
CA THR A 44 17.66 -18.34 15.30
C THR A 44 16.27 -18.99 15.31
N LEU A 45 16.19 -20.32 15.34
CA LEU A 45 14.94 -21.07 15.47
C LEU A 45 14.26 -20.77 16.83
N TRP A 46 15.03 -20.80 17.93
CA TRP A 46 14.53 -20.44 19.26
C TRP A 46 14.04 -19.00 19.29
N ARG A 47 14.78 -18.07 18.70
CA ARG A 47 14.38 -16.66 18.57
C ARG A 47 13.07 -16.53 17.83
N GLY A 48 12.89 -17.24 16.72
CA GLY A 48 11.66 -17.26 15.94
C GLY A 48 10.44 -17.75 16.76
N ARG A 49 10.62 -18.74 17.62
CA ARG A 49 9.56 -19.25 18.52
C ARG A 49 9.09 -18.24 19.54
N SER A 50 9.97 -17.32 19.96
CA SER A 50 9.64 -16.26 20.93
C SER A 50 8.81 -15.12 20.33
N HIS A 51 8.62 -15.07 19.02
CA HIS A 51 7.86 -14.03 18.32
C HIS A 51 6.53 -14.55 17.77
N THR A 52 5.46 -13.80 18.00
CA THR A 52 4.11 -14.09 17.47
C THR A 52 3.82 -13.40 16.14
N THR A 53 4.73 -12.55 15.67
CA THR A 53 4.58 -11.67 14.50
C THR A 53 5.06 -12.32 13.19
N SER A 54 4.85 -11.63 12.08
CA SER A 54 5.36 -11.98 10.75
C SER A 54 6.90 -12.17 10.71
N VAL A 55 7.66 -11.54 11.61
CA VAL A 55 9.12 -11.67 11.75
C VAL A 55 9.57 -13.09 12.10
N ARG A 56 8.67 -13.90 12.71
CA ARG A 56 8.90 -15.31 12.98
C ARG A 56 9.34 -16.09 11.73
N SER A 57 8.69 -15.84 10.60
CA SER A 57 9.05 -16.50 9.35
C SER A 57 10.46 -16.12 8.88
N GLY A 58 10.90 -14.86 9.10
CA GLY A 58 12.24 -14.40 8.78
C GLY A 58 13.32 -15.14 9.56
N TRP A 59 13.14 -15.31 10.88
CA TRP A 59 14.07 -16.09 11.70
C TRP A 59 14.12 -17.57 11.29
N TYR A 60 12.99 -18.16 10.91
CA TYR A 60 12.95 -19.54 10.43
C TYR A 60 13.64 -19.69 9.06
N THR A 61 13.46 -18.72 8.16
CA THR A 61 14.17 -18.68 6.88
C THR A 61 15.68 -18.61 7.07
N LEU A 62 16.15 -17.80 8.03
CA LEU A 62 17.56 -17.71 8.37
C LEU A 62 18.07 -19.02 9.00
N SER A 63 17.31 -19.63 9.90
CA SER A 63 17.63 -20.96 10.48
C SER A 63 17.76 -22.02 9.39
N LEU A 64 16.89 -22.02 8.39
CA LEU A 64 16.96 -22.92 7.23
C LEU A 64 18.27 -22.73 6.45
N ALA A 65 18.65 -21.49 6.15
CA ALA A 65 19.91 -21.17 5.47
C ALA A 65 21.13 -21.78 6.18
N LEU A 66 21.19 -21.58 7.50
CA LEU A 66 22.29 -22.07 8.34
C LEU A 66 22.31 -23.60 8.41
N THR A 67 21.14 -24.24 8.45
CA THR A 67 21.03 -25.71 8.46
C THR A 67 21.53 -26.30 7.13
N ILE A 68 21.16 -25.70 5.99
CA ILE A 68 21.65 -26.12 4.67
C ILE A 68 23.17 -25.94 4.58
N TRP A 69 23.68 -24.82 5.09
CA TRP A 69 25.13 -24.56 5.13
C TRP A 69 25.87 -25.60 5.96
N ALA A 70 25.35 -25.91 7.15
CA ALA A 70 25.90 -26.96 8.03
C ALA A 70 25.88 -28.34 7.38
N ALA A 71 24.86 -28.66 6.58
CA ALA A 71 24.81 -29.93 5.82
C ALA A 71 25.93 -30.00 4.78
N GLY A 72 26.25 -28.88 4.10
CA GLY A 72 27.42 -28.78 3.21
C GLY A 72 28.73 -29.02 3.94
N ALA A 73 28.91 -28.37 5.10
CA ALA A 73 30.11 -28.55 5.95
C ALA A 73 30.23 -29.99 6.45
N PHE A 74 29.11 -30.63 6.82
CA PHE A 74 29.10 -32.03 7.20
C PHE A 74 29.52 -32.95 6.04
N GLY A 75 29.08 -32.69 4.83
CA GLY A 75 29.51 -33.42 3.65
C GLY A 75 31.03 -33.32 3.44
N ASN A 76 31.61 -32.15 3.62
CA ASN A 76 33.08 -31.99 3.55
C ASN A 76 33.78 -32.70 4.69
N LEU A 77 33.30 -32.63 5.92
CA LEU A 77 33.84 -33.38 7.08
C LEU A 77 33.81 -34.88 6.79
N TRP A 78 32.72 -35.41 6.31
CA TRP A 78 32.55 -36.83 5.99
C TRP A 78 33.55 -37.28 4.91
N GLN A 79 33.68 -36.49 3.86
CA GLN A 79 34.59 -36.75 2.76
C GLN A 79 36.06 -36.78 3.20
N GLU A 80 36.48 -35.79 3.97
CA GLU A 80 37.87 -35.65 4.44
C GLU A 80 38.24 -36.75 5.47
N MET A 81 37.35 -36.98 6.44
CA MET A 81 37.63 -37.86 7.58
C MET A 81 37.33 -39.34 7.34
N VAL A 82 36.37 -39.64 6.45
CA VAL A 82 35.91 -41.03 6.26
C VAL A 82 36.29 -41.61 4.90
N LEU A 83 36.09 -40.84 3.83
CA LEU A 83 36.26 -41.32 2.47
C LEU A 83 37.68 -41.09 1.89
N HIS A 84 38.39 -40.10 2.38
CA HIS A 84 39.73 -39.68 1.89
C HIS A 84 39.81 -39.49 0.38
N ARG A 85 38.68 -39.15 -0.31
CA ARG A 85 38.55 -38.99 -1.77
C ARG A 85 37.60 -37.87 -2.12
N GLN A 86 37.83 -37.18 -3.25
CA GLN A 86 36.82 -36.38 -3.92
C GLN A 86 35.84 -37.32 -4.66
N ASN A 87 34.56 -37.25 -4.31
CA ASN A 87 33.51 -38.10 -4.86
C ASN A 87 32.17 -37.30 -4.96
N GLU A 88 31.04 -38.02 -5.17
CA GLU A 88 29.72 -37.42 -5.26
C GLU A 88 29.29 -36.61 -4.03
N MET A 89 29.78 -36.94 -2.83
CA MET A 89 29.52 -36.16 -1.61
C MET A 89 30.12 -34.74 -1.71
N TYR A 90 31.25 -34.56 -2.39
CA TYR A 90 31.80 -33.23 -2.65
C TYR A 90 30.84 -32.37 -3.49
N ARG A 91 30.26 -32.95 -4.53
CA ARG A 91 29.21 -32.28 -5.33
C ARG A 91 28.01 -31.90 -4.50
N ALA A 92 27.54 -32.77 -3.62
CA ALA A 92 26.41 -32.50 -2.72
C ALA A 92 26.74 -31.39 -1.71
N SER A 93 27.97 -31.35 -1.17
CA SER A 93 28.44 -30.29 -0.27
C SER A 93 28.45 -28.93 -0.96
N MET A 94 28.96 -28.83 -2.17
CA MET A 94 28.97 -27.62 -2.98
C MET A 94 27.55 -27.15 -3.29
N LEU A 95 26.65 -28.07 -3.66
CA LEU A 95 25.25 -27.75 -3.88
C LEU A 95 24.63 -27.17 -2.61
N ALA A 96 24.89 -27.76 -1.45
CA ALA A 96 24.38 -27.28 -0.16
C ALA A 96 24.90 -25.85 0.16
N PHE A 97 26.19 -25.56 -0.03
CA PHE A 97 26.72 -24.22 0.20
C PHE A 97 26.06 -23.16 -0.71
N ASN A 98 25.90 -23.46 -1.99
CA ASN A 98 25.25 -22.54 -2.92
C ASN A 98 23.75 -22.39 -2.62
N LEU A 99 23.06 -23.45 -2.23
CA LEU A 99 21.64 -23.40 -1.84
C LEU A 99 21.42 -22.74 -0.47
N ALA A 100 22.42 -22.72 0.42
CA ALA A 100 22.33 -22.02 1.71
C ALA A 100 22.12 -20.50 1.57
N VAL A 101 22.53 -19.92 0.45
CA VAL A 101 22.34 -18.50 0.15
C VAL A 101 20.89 -18.19 -0.25
N VAL A 102 20.15 -19.17 -0.78
CA VAL A 102 18.79 -18.99 -1.31
C VAL A 102 17.81 -18.43 -0.27
N PRO A 103 17.67 -19.01 0.95
CA PRO A 103 16.75 -18.46 1.94
C PRO A 103 17.12 -17.03 2.36
N THR A 104 18.42 -16.71 2.42
CA THR A 104 18.89 -15.36 2.78
C THR A 104 18.57 -14.34 1.69
N THR A 105 18.82 -14.66 0.42
CA THR A 105 18.47 -13.80 -0.72
C THR A 105 16.95 -13.61 -0.83
N PHE A 106 16.19 -14.67 -0.60
CA PHE A 106 14.74 -14.59 -0.53
C PHE A 106 14.25 -13.66 0.59
N LEU A 107 14.87 -13.77 1.80
CA LEU A 107 14.54 -12.91 2.94
C LEU A 107 14.82 -11.43 2.66
N LEU A 108 15.90 -11.12 1.93
CA LEU A 108 16.23 -9.75 1.53
C LEU A 108 15.30 -9.20 0.46
N ALA A 109 14.93 -10.04 -0.50
CA ALA A 109 14.15 -9.65 -1.66
C ALA A 109 12.65 -9.55 -1.36
N SER A 110 12.07 -10.49 -0.61
CA SER A 110 10.62 -10.58 -0.43
C SER A 110 10.10 -9.65 0.66
N ASP A 111 8.88 -9.12 0.43
CA ASP A 111 8.10 -8.44 1.46
C ASP A 111 7.20 -9.45 2.18
N TRP A 112 7.76 -10.09 3.22
CA TRP A 112 7.14 -11.18 3.97
C TRP A 112 6.06 -10.71 4.97
N ARG A 113 5.88 -9.41 5.20
CA ARG A 113 4.83 -8.84 6.06
C ARG A 113 3.43 -8.88 5.45
N LEU A 114 3.33 -8.90 4.14
CA LEU A 114 2.07 -8.76 3.44
C LEU A 114 1.33 -10.09 3.37
N HIS A 115 0.33 -10.26 4.22
CA HIS A 115 -0.60 -11.39 4.16
C HIS A 115 -1.33 -11.44 2.80
N GLY A 116 -1.57 -12.64 2.27
CA GLY A 116 -2.27 -12.81 0.98
C GLY A 116 -1.41 -12.68 -0.29
N ARG A 117 -0.08 -12.47 -0.19
CA ARG A 117 0.82 -12.37 -1.35
C ARG A 117 1.61 -13.66 -1.63
N GLN A 118 0.98 -14.82 -1.45
CA GLN A 118 1.66 -16.12 -1.61
C GLN A 118 2.28 -16.28 -3.01
N LEU A 119 1.58 -15.86 -4.06
CA LEU A 119 2.07 -15.96 -5.44
C LEU A 119 3.31 -15.09 -5.69
N LEU A 120 3.35 -13.86 -5.18
CA LEU A 120 4.53 -13.00 -5.29
C LEU A 120 5.73 -13.61 -4.56
N ARG A 121 5.51 -14.18 -3.37
CA ARG A 121 6.57 -14.88 -2.63
C ARG A 121 7.06 -16.13 -3.35
N ALA A 122 6.16 -16.86 -3.99
CA ALA A 122 6.53 -18.04 -4.79
C ALA A 122 7.42 -17.64 -5.98
N VAL A 123 7.13 -16.53 -6.66
CA VAL A 123 7.97 -15.99 -7.74
C VAL A 123 9.34 -15.58 -7.20
N ASP A 124 9.39 -14.83 -6.09
CA ASP A 124 10.65 -14.40 -5.47
C ASP A 124 11.49 -15.62 -5.02
N ALA A 125 10.84 -16.64 -4.45
CA ALA A 125 11.51 -17.89 -4.04
C ALA A 125 12.05 -18.67 -5.23
N LEU A 126 11.30 -18.75 -6.34
CA LEU A 126 11.75 -19.40 -7.57
C LEU A 126 12.98 -18.70 -8.16
N VAL A 127 12.98 -17.36 -8.22
CA VAL A 127 14.11 -16.59 -8.73
C VAL A 127 15.33 -16.75 -7.80
N ALA A 128 15.14 -16.75 -6.47
CA ALA A 128 16.22 -17.00 -5.52
C ALA A 128 16.81 -18.42 -5.66
N LEU A 129 15.95 -19.42 -5.84
CA LEU A 129 16.38 -20.80 -6.08
C LEU A 129 17.17 -20.93 -7.39
N ALA A 130 16.66 -20.31 -8.47
CA ALA A 130 17.34 -20.30 -9.76
C ALA A 130 18.73 -19.64 -9.65
N LEU A 131 18.85 -18.57 -8.85
CA LEU A 131 20.15 -17.93 -8.57
C LEU A 131 21.11 -18.89 -7.87
N GLY A 132 20.67 -19.59 -6.82
CA GLY A 132 21.50 -20.60 -6.13
C GLY A 132 21.94 -21.74 -7.06
N CYS A 133 21.03 -22.22 -7.92
CA CYS A 133 21.35 -23.23 -8.93
C CYS A 133 22.34 -22.72 -9.99
N ALA A 134 22.21 -21.46 -10.44
CA ALA A 134 23.13 -20.84 -11.39
C ALA A 134 24.56 -20.72 -10.81
N TYR A 135 24.69 -20.29 -9.54
CA TYR A 135 25.95 -20.26 -8.84
C TYR A 135 26.55 -21.66 -8.68
N PHE A 136 25.74 -22.65 -8.29
CA PHE A 136 26.20 -24.03 -8.18
C PHE A 136 26.72 -24.56 -9.52
N GLN A 137 25.95 -24.40 -10.60
CA GLN A 137 26.34 -24.90 -11.92
C GLN A 137 27.61 -24.23 -12.44
N TYR A 138 27.74 -22.90 -12.23
CA TYR A 138 28.96 -22.19 -12.60
C TYR A 138 30.17 -22.69 -11.82
N THR A 139 30.04 -22.82 -10.49
CA THR A 139 31.13 -23.32 -9.61
C THR A 139 31.50 -24.74 -9.99
N TRP A 140 30.54 -25.62 -10.21
CA TRP A 140 30.76 -27.00 -10.58
C TRP A 140 31.45 -27.13 -11.93
N SER A 141 31.05 -26.36 -12.93
CA SER A 141 31.66 -26.39 -14.23
C SER A 141 33.11 -25.90 -14.22
N MET A 142 33.42 -24.84 -13.42
CA MET A 142 34.75 -24.31 -13.31
C MET A 142 35.72 -25.28 -12.63
N ILE A 143 35.28 -26.02 -11.63
CA ILE A 143 36.14 -26.96 -10.89
C ILE A 143 36.42 -28.24 -11.70
N ASN A 144 35.49 -28.64 -12.57
CA ASN A 144 35.66 -29.85 -13.39
C ASN A 144 36.29 -29.59 -14.78
N ASP A 145 36.49 -28.34 -15.14
CA ASP A 145 37.21 -27.99 -16.38
C ASP A 145 38.72 -27.96 -16.09
N HIS A 146 39.46 -28.88 -16.70
CA HIS A 146 40.91 -28.99 -16.55
C HIS A 146 41.68 -28.25 -17.64
N SER A 147 41.04 -27.36 -18.40
CA SER A 147 41.67 -26.55 -19.44
C SER A 147 42.45 -25.34 -18.85
N ALA A 148 43.39 -24.80 -19.62
CA ALA A 148 44.12 -23.58 -19.23
C ALA A 148 43.16 -22.35 -19.08
N ALA A 149 41.94 -22.41 -19.66
CA ALA A 149 40.89 -21.43 -19.46
C ALA A 149 40.26 -21.52 -18.06
N ALA A 150 40.37 -22.67 -17.39
CA ALA A 150 39.83 -22.89 -16.05
C ALA A 150 40.56 -22.08 -14.98
N GLU A 151 41.86 -21.85 -15.09
CA GLU A 151 42.63 -21.03 -14.13
C GLU A 151 42.08 -19.57 -14.09
N ALA A 152 41.84 -18.98 -15.26
CA ALA A 152 41.19 -17.67 -15.34
C ALA A 152 39.74 -17.72 -14.83
N GLY A 153 39.06 -18.83 -15.07
CA GLY A 153 37.67 -19.09 -14.61
C GLY A 153 37.55 -19.12 -13.06
N VAL A 154 38.54 -19.69 -12.39
CA VAL A 154 38.59 -19.74 -10.91
C VAL A 154 38.69 -18.32 -10.33
N ALA A 155 39.52 -17.46 -10.91
CA ALA A 155 39.65 -16.08 -10.46
C ALA A 155 38.30 -15.32 -10.60
N TYR A 156 37.58 -15.51 -11.73
CA TYR A 156 36.21 -14.92 -11.91
C TYR A 156 35.21 -15.50 -10.92
N LEU A 157 35.31 -16.78 -10.56
CA LEU A 157 34.46 -17.40 -9.56
C LEU A 157 34.60 -16.73 -8.21
N VAL A 158 35.85 -16.50 -7.73
CA VAL A 158 36.12 -15.81 -6.46
C VAL A 158 35.46 -14.42 -6.46
N TRP A 159 35.69 -13.63 -7.49
CA TRP A 159 35.06 -12.32 -7.60
C TRP A 159 33.51 -12.37 -7.64
N LEU A 160 32.95 -13.38 -8.26
CA LEU A 160 31.49 -13.57 -8.31
C LEU A 160 30.92 -13.92 -6.93
N LEU A 161 31.60 -14.75 -6.16
CA LEU A 161 31.23 -15.10 -4.77
C LEU A 161 31.38 -13.90 -3.83
N ASP A 162 32.43 -13.10 -4.02
CA ASP A 162 32.60 -11.85 -3.25
C ASP A 162 31.49 -10.85 -3.53
N LEU A 163 31.11 -10.68 -4.81
CA LEU A 163 29.99 -9.83 -5.19
C LEU A 163 28.67 -10.32 -4.56
N GLN A 164 28.44 -11.63 -4.53
CA GLN A 164 27.29 -12.23 -3.85
C GLN A 164 27.28 -11.92 -2.36
N ASN A 165 28.41 -12.12 -1.67
CA ASN A 165 28.53 -11.86 -0.24
C ASN A 165 28.37 -10.35 0.08
N LEU A 166 28.93 -9.48 -0.76
CA LEU A 166 28.74 -8.03 -0.67
C LEU A 166 27.28 -7.65 -0.86
N TYR A 167 26.58 -8.25 -1.84
CA TYR A 167 25.15 -8.05 -2.04
C TYR A 167 24.33 -8.42 -0.80
N LEU A 168 24.65 -9.55 -0.16
CA LEU A 168 23.97 -9.98 1.06
C LEU A 168 24.23 -9.01 2.22
N ALA A 169 25.46 -8.57 2.41
CA ALA A 169 25.83 -7.65 3.47
C ALA A 169 25.20 -6.26 3.27
N ALA A 170 25.29 -5.70 2.07
CA ALA A 170 24.70 -4.41 1.72
C ALA A 170 23.18 -4.45 1.79
N GLY A 171 22.56 -5.50 1.25
CA GLY A 171 21.10 -5.69 1.29
C GLY A 171 20.58 -5.80 2.73
N ALA A 172 21.25 -6.56 3.59
CA ALA A 172 20.91 -6.68 5.00
C ALA A 172 21.04 -5.33 5.74
N LEU A 173 22.10 -4.57 5.45
CA LEU A 173 22.32 -3.23 6.02
C LEU A 173 21.22 -2.25 5.62
N VAL A 174 20.85 -2.23 4.34
CA VAL A 174 19.78 -1.39 3.83
C VAL A 174 18.43 -1.77 4.46
N ARG A 175 18.12 -3.07 4.55
CA ARG A 175 16.90 -3.55 5.21
C ARG A 175 16.88 -3.21 6.70
N TRP A 176 18.01 -3.30 7.40
CA TRP A 176 18.13 -2.84 8.78
C TRP A 176 17.86 -1.33 8.92
N TYR A 177 18.38 -0.52 8.00
CA TYR A 177 18.20 0.93 8.03
C TYR A 177 16.73 1.34 7.83
N VAL A 178 15.99 0.67 6.91
CA VAL A 178 14.58 0.98 6.58
C VAL A 178 13.57 0.21 7.42
N ALA A 179 13.99 -0.58 8.41
CA ALA A 179 13.08 -1.34 9.26
C ALA A 179 12.22 -0.41 10.11
N GLU A 180 10.88 -0.54 9.97
CA GLU A 180 9.87 0.28 10.68
C GLU A 180 9.46 -0.33 12.01
N ASP A 181 9.68 -1.63 12.20
CA ASP A 181 9.30 -2.38 13.37
C ASP A 181 10.55 -2.85 14.13
N ARG A 182 10.45 -2.91 15.47
CA ARG A 182 11.55 -3.31 16.35
C ARG A 182 12.04 -4.73 16.04
N ASP A 183 11.12 -5.64 15.85
CA ASP A 183 11.44 -7.04 15.61
C ASP A 183 12.13 -7.23 14.25
N GLU A 184 11.66 -6.54 13.20
CA GLU A 184 12.31 -6.50 11.90
C GLU A 184 13.72 -5.90 11.98
N ARG A 185 13.86 -4.82 12.74
CA ARG A 185 15.14 -4.16 12.94
C ARG A 185 16.15 -5.06 13.64
N ASP A 186 15.72 -5.82 14.65
CA ASP A 186 16.59 -6.78 15.36
C ASP A 186 17.00 -7.94 14.43
N LEU A 187 16.10 -8.46 13.59
CA LEU A 187 16.42 -9.49 12.60
C LEU A 187 17.45 -8.99 11.60
N PHE A 188 17.19 -7.86 10.94
CA PHE A 188 18.10 -7.35 9.91
C PHE A 188 19.40 -6.78 10.48
N ARG A 189 19.41 -6.31 11.73
CA ARG A 189 20.64 -5.98 12.44
C ARG A 189 21.51 -7.22 12.66
N ALA A 190 20.93 -8.30 13.14
CA ALA A 190 21.64 -9.55 13.32
C ALA A 190 22.18 -10.08 11.98
N LEU A 191 21.35 -10.05 10.94
CA LEU A 191 21.71 -10.47 9.59
C LEU A 191 22.82 -9.59 9.00
N SER A 192 22.73 -8.24 9.13
CA SER A 192 23.74 -7.33 8.56
C SER A 192 25.12 -7.50 9.21
N VAL A 193 25.17 -7.64 10.53
CA VAL A 193 26.45 -7.88 11.21
C VAL A 193 27.01 -9.24 10.84
N TYR A 194 26.19 -10.28 10.81
CA TYR A 194 26.58 -11.62 10.39
C TYR A 194 27.16 -11.64 8.98
N THR A 195 26.42 -11.11 8.00
CA THR A 195 26.82 -11.13 6.58
C THR A 195 28.06 -10.26 6.33
N LEU A 196 28.19 -9.14 7.03
CA LEU A 196 29.38 -8.29 6.93
C LEU A 196 30.61 -8.98 7.48
N VAL A 197 30.52 -9.58 8.67
CA VAL A 197 31.65 -10.34 9.27
C VAL A 197 32.01 -11.54 8.39
N TYR A 198 31.02 -12.25 7.88
CA TYR A 198 31.23 -13.38 6.96
C TYR A 198 31.91 -12.92 5.67
N PHE A 199 31.44 -11.85 5.04
CA PHE A 199 32.06 -11.28 3.83
C PHE A 199 33.54 -10.91 4.06
N VAL A 200 33.83 -10.16 5.14
CA VAL A 200 35.20 -9.73 5.42
C VAL A 200 36.14 -10.92 5.63
N ILE A 201 35.70 -11.94 6.38
CA ILE A 201 36.52 -13.13 6.65
C ILE A 201 36.76 -13.94 5.37
N VAL A 202 35.69 -14.17 4.58
CA VAL A 202 35.80 -14.93 3.32
C VAL A 202 36.67 -14.18 2.33
N PHE A 203 36.48 -12.85 2.17
CA PHE A 203 37.30 -12.03 1.29
C PHE A 203 38.77 -12.09 1.66
N ILE A 204 39.14 -11.99 2.96
CA ILE A 204 40.54 -12.11 3.43
C ILE A 204 41.06 -13.52 3.18
N ASN A 205 40.26 -14.56 3.45
CA ASN A 205 40.64 -15.93 3.20
C ASN A 205 40.99 -16.18 1.72
N ASP A 206 40.13 -15.73 0.82
CA ASP A 206 40.21 -16.05 -0.60
C ASP A 206 41.32 -15.26 -1.31
N HIS A 207 41.61 -14.03 -0.87
CA HIS A 207 42.62 -13.17 -1.52
C HIS A 207 43.97 -13.15 -0.85
N TYR A 208 44.10 -13.52 0.46
CA TYR A 208 45.35 -13.43 1.18
C TYR A 208 45.84 -14.77 1.73
N PHE A 209 44.95 -15.69 2.12
CA PHE A 209 45.34 -16.96 2.72
C PHE A 209 45.30 -18.11 1.73
N ALA A 210 44.33 -18.15 0.84
CA ALA A 210 44.22 -19.18 -0.18
C ALA A 210 45.43 -19.14 -1.14
N GLY A 211 46.10 -20.28 -1.29
CA GLY A 211 47.28 -20.37 -2.14
C GLY A 211 48.61 -19.91 -1.52
N ASN A 212 48.62 -19.39 -0.29
CA ASN A 212 49.84 -19.02 0.40
C ASN A 212 50.32 -20.20 1.28
N PRO A 213 51.51 -20.79 0.99
CA PRO A 213 52.00 -21.94 1.72
C PRO A 213 52.32 -21.66 3.21
N ALA A 214 52.41 -20.39 3.60
CA ALA A 214 52.61 -20.00 5.01
C ALA A 214 51.31 -20.17 5.84
N PHE A 215 50.14 -20.25 5.20
CA PHE A 215 48.85 -20.39 5.85
C PHE A 215 48.21 -21.70 5.44
N GLY A 216 47.98 -22.57 6.39
CA GLY A 216 47.30 -23.86 6.14
C GLY A 216 45.77 -23.72 6.04
N PRO A 217 45.03 -24.76 5.56
CA PRO A 217 43.59 -24.76 5.40
C PRO A 217 42.81 -24.49 6.69
N GLN A 218 43.43 -24.63 7.86
CA GLN A 218 42.85 -24.34 9.17
C GLN A 218 42.40 -22.88 9.34
N TYR A 219 42.99 -21.92 8.61
CA TYR A 219 42.60 -20.52 8.67
C TYR A 219 41.23 -20.24 8.06
N GLY A 220 40.77 -21.10 7.15
CA GLY A 220 39.39 -21.06 6.64
C GLY A 220 38.33 -21.23 7.74
N THR A 221 38.70 -21.81 8.89
CA THR A 221 37.77 -21.97 10.02
C THR A 221 37.39 -20.66 10.70
N LEU A 222 38.12 -19.56 10.45
CA LEU A 222 37.75 -18.23 10.97
C LEU A 222 36.33 -17.81 10.57
N VAL A 223 35.79 -18.38 9.48
CA VAL A 223 34.39 -18.15 9.08
C VAL A 223 33.38 -18.53 10.17
N THR A 224 33.74 -19.45 11.07
CA THR A 224 32.92 -19.87 12.20
C THR A 224 32.62 -18.72 13.18
N LEU A 225 33.48 -17.69 13.21
CA LEU A 225 33.25 -16.47 14.00
C LEU A 225 31.97 -15.74 13.58
N ALA A 226 31.64 -15.69 12.28
CA ALA A 226 30.42 -15.07 11.80
C ALA A 226 29.17 -15.74 12.39
N PHE A 227 29.15 -17.07 12.46
CA PHE A 227 28.07 -17.85 13.07
C PHE A 227 27.95 -17.61 14.58
N ALA A 228 29.11 -17.53 15.29
CA ALA A 228 29.13 -17.20 16.71
C ALA A 228 28.57 -15.80 17.00
N VAL A 229 28.90 -14.84 16.15
CA VAL A 229 28.32 -13.48 16.19
C VAL A 229 26.78 -13.52 16.00
N LEU A 230 26.31 -14.22 14.99
CA LEU A 230 24.88 -14.37 14.73
C LEU A 230 24.15 -15.04 15.91
N CYS A 231 24.72 -16.11 16.46
CA CYS A 231 24.19 -16.80 17.64
C CYS A 231 24.04 -15.81 18.82
N SER A 232 25.02 -14.96 19.06
CA SER A 232 25.00 -13.96 20.11
C SER A 232 23.90 -12.92 19.91
N PHE A 233 23.65 -12.49 18.67
CA PHE A 233 22.55 -11.57 18.34
C PHE A 233 21.18 -12.24 18.48
N ALA A 234 21.05 -13.49 18.08
CA ALA A 234 19.80 -14.23 18.20
C ALA A 234 19.40 -14.47 19.68
N LEU A 235 20.38 -14.70 20.56
CA LEU A 235 20.16 -14.92 21.99
C LEU A 235 19.98 -13.61 22.82
N ARG A 236 20.17 -12.45 22.21
CA ARG A 236 19.96 -11.17 22.90
C ARG A 236 18.48 -10.92 23.19
N ALA A 237 18.20 -10.28 24.34
CA ALA A 237 16.89 -9.70 24.59
C ALA A 237 16.53 -8.63 23.55
N PRO A 238 15.24 -8.46 23.24
CA PRO A 238 14.79 -7.41 22.31
C PRO A 238 15.30 -6.04 22.71
N SER A 239 15.72 -5.24 21.73
CA SER A 239 16.16 -3.88 21.96
C SER A 239 14.98 -3.00 22.41
N GLY A 240 15.05 -2.43 23.60
CA GLY A 240 14.03 -1.50 24.12
C GLY A 240 14.05 -0.10 23.47
N LYS A 241 14.99 0.18 22.58
CA LYS A 241 15.15 1.50 21.95
C LYS A 241 14.04 1.77 20.92
N PRO A 242 13.50 3.01 20.88
CA PRO A 242 12.52 3.40 19.88
C PRO A 242 13.11 3.26 18.48
N VAL A 243 12.25 2.91 17.53
CA VAL A 243 12.63 2.86 16.10
C VAL A 243 12.66 4.29 15.60
N ARG A 244 13.71 4.66 14.86
CA ARG A 244 13.81 5.95 14.19
C ARG A 244 12.73 6.01 13.10
N GLU A 245 12.05 7.12 12.98
CA GLU A 245 11.19 7.41 11.84
C GLU A 245 12.05 7.52 10.56
N VAL A 246 11.69 6.72 9.57
CA VAL A 246 12.34 6.68 8.26
C VAL A 246 11.34 7.20 7.22
N ASP A 247 11.83 7.93 6.22
CA ASP A 247 10.98 8.40 5.12
C ASP A 247 10.24 7.23 4.47
N SER A 248 8.92 7.35 4.45
CA SER A 248 8.02 6.35 3.88
C SER A 248 8.30 6.09 2.38
N THR A 249 8.85 7.06 1.67
CA THR A 249 9.24 6.93 0.26
C THR A 249 10.44 6.02 0.12
N LEU A 250 11.46 6.19 0.97
CA LEU A 250 12.64 5.33 0.99
C LEU A 250 12.27 3.88 1.35
N VAL A 251 11.41 3.70 2.36
CA VAL A 251 10.92 2.36 2.74
C VAL A 251 10.23 1.67 1.56
N ARG A 252 9.36 2.39 0.85
CA ARG A 252 8.68 1.87 -0.35
C ARG A 252 9.65 1.54 -1.47
N MET A 253 10.64 2.41 -1.74
CA MET A 253 11.66 2.17 -2.77
C MET A 253 12.46 0.90 -2.49
N VAL A 254 12.94 0.72 -1.27
CA VAL A 254 13.71 -0.46 -0.88
C VAL A 254 12.87 -1.73 -0.99
N ARG A 255 11.64 -1.73 -0.45
CA ARG A 255 10.75 -2.91 -0.51
C ARG A 255 10.32 -3.28 -1.92
N SER A 256 10.12 -2.28 -2.80
CA SER A 256 9.74 -2.53 -4.19
C SER A 256 10.95 -2.90 -5.06
N GLY A 257 12.12 -2.32 -4.77
CA GLY A 257 13.35 -2.51 -5.54
C GLY A 257 14.10 -3.80 -5.24
N SER A 258 14.04 -4.29 -3.99
CA SER A 258 14.79 -5.48 -3.58
C SER A 258 14.55 -6.73 -4.46
N PRO A 259 13.32 -7.06 -4.88
CA PRO A 259 13.10 -8.20 -5.76
C PRO A 259 13.62 -7.99 -7.20
N ILE A 260 13.68 -6.74 -7.63
CA ILE A 260 14.26 -6.40 -8.95
C ILE A 260 15.76 -6.67 -8.91
N LEU A 261 16.44 -6.28 -7.81
CA LEU A 261 17.86 -6.56 -7.61
C LEU A 261 18.15 -8.06 -7.60
N LEU A 262 17.27 -8.89 -7.02
CA LEU A 262 17.41 -10.34 -7.08
C LEU A 262 17.37 -10.88 -8.52
N ALA A 263 16.43 -10.40 -9.33
CA ALA A 263 16.34 -10.82 -10.71
C ALA A 263 17.52 -10.32 -11.57
N VAL A 264 18.03 -9.11 -11.29
CA VAL A 264 19.25 -8.58 -11.90
C VAL A 264 20.45 -9.44 -11.52
N ALA A 265 20.57 -9.89 -10.27
CA ALA A 265 21.62 -10.80 -9.83
C ALA A 265 21.57 -12.14 -10.58
N LEU A 266 20.36 -12.71 -10.75
CA LEU A 266 20.18 -13.93 -11.56
C LEU A 266 20.56 -13.71 -13.02
N LEU A 267 20.14 -12.59 -13.62
CA LEU A 267 20.51 -12.24 -15.00
C LEU A 267 22.02 -12.15 -15.15
N THR A 268 22.70 -11.47 -14.24
CA THR A 268 24.15 -11.32 -14.26
C THR A 268 24.86 -12.68 -14.11
N ALA A 269 24.48 -13.50 -13.15
CA ALA A 269 25.03 -14.84 -12.96
C ALA A 269 24.81 -15.72 -14.21
N SER A 270 23.64 -15.63 -14.83
CA SER A 270 23.29 -16.37 -16.05
C SER A 270 24.11 -15.95 -17.27
N LEU A 271 24.45 -14.66 -17.40
CA LEU A 271 25.32 -14.16 -18.45
C LEU A 271 26.75 -14.72 -18.35
N PHE A 272 27.26 -14.90 -17.13
CA PHE A 272 28.52 -15.61 -16.91
C PHE A 272 28.39 -17.10 -17.24
N LEU A 273 27.29 -17.72 -16.81
CA LEU A 273 27.02 -19.14 -16.98
C LEU A 273 26.88 -19.55 -18.46
N ILE A 274 26.33 -18.70 -19.34
CA ILE A 274 26.22 -18.96 -20.79
C ILE A 274 27.58 -19.35 -21.42
N ARG A 275 28.67 -18.77 -20.93
CA ARG A 275 30.03 -19.02 -21.46
C ARG A 275 30.54 -20.42 -21.12
N VAL A 276 29.96 -21.06 -20.14
CA VAL A 276 30.40 -22.34 -19.57
C VAL A 276 29.36 -23.43 -19.84
N ASP A 277 28.08 -23.10 -19.61
CA ASP A 277 26.95 -23.97 -19.85
C ASP A 277 25.79 -23.19 -20.47
N TYR A 278 25.69 -23.28 -21.79
CA TYR A 278 24.74 -22.50 -22.58
C TYR A 278 23.29 -22.73 -22.16
N LEU A 279 22.89 -24.00 -21.90
CA LEU A 279 21.49 -24.31 -21.58
C LEU A 279 21.07 -23.77 -20.23
N TRP A 280 21.91 -23.94 -19.22
CA TRP A 280 21.64 -23.41 -17.86
C TRP A 280 21.68 -21.88 -17.83
N GLY A 281 22.58 -21.25 -18.60
CA GLY A 281 22.62 -19.80 -18.71
C GLY A 281 21.36 -19.23 -19.37
N CYS A 282 20.91 -19.83 -20.49
CA CYS A 282 19.67 -19.43 -21.15
C CYS A 282 18.42 -19.63 -20.25
N ALA A 283 18.36 -20.76 -19.53
CA ALA A 283 17.29 -21.04 -18.58
C ALA A 283 17.23 -19.98 -17.45
N GLY A 284 18.38 -19.60 -16.91
CA GLY A 284 18.44 -18.56 -15.88
C GLY A 284 17.99 -17.19 -16.38
N ILE A 285 18.38 -16.79 -17.60
CA ILE A 285 17.88 -15.54 -18.23
C ILE A 285 16.36 -15.59 -18.39
N LEU A 286 15.84 -16.70 -18.91
CA LEU A 286 14.40 -16.86 -19.09
C LEU A 286 13.65 -16.74 -17.76
N ILE A 287 14.13 -17.40 -16.71
CA ILE A 287 13.54 -17.33 -15.36
C ILE A 287 13.59 -15.90 -14.81
N ALA A 288 14.71 -15.18 -14.99
CA ALA A 288 14.84 -13.80 -14.53
C ALA A 288 13.83 -12.88 -15.23
N VAL A 289 13.73 -12.96 -16.57
CA VAL A 289 12.82 -12.12 -17.37
C VAL A 289 11.36 -12.44 -17.06
N LEU A 290 10.99 -13.73 -17.03
CA LEU A 290 9.63 -14.16 -16.69
C LEU A 290 9.28 -13.79 -15.24
N GLY A 291 10.22 -13.96 -14.30
CA GLY A 291 10.03 -13.59 -12.90
C GLY A 291 9.72 -12.10 -12.73
N ILE A 292 10.48 -11.21 -13.40
CA ILE A 292 10.20 -9.77 -13.41
C ILE A 292 8.84 -9.50 -14.05
N GLY A 293 8.54 -10.07 -15.21
CA GLY A 293 7.30 -9.87 -15.96
C GLY A 293 6.07 -10.26 -15.12
N VAL A 294 6.04 -11.50 -14.63
CA VAL A 294 4.95 -12.00 -13.78
C VAL A 294 4.79 -11.15 -12.53
N ARG A 295 5.89 -10.84 -11.84
CA ARG A 295 5.85 -10.01 -10.64
C ARG A 295 5.27 -8.63 -10.92
N THR A 296 5.76 -7.95 -11.96
CA THR A 296 5.31 -6.60 -12.33
C THR A 296 3.82 -6.61 -12.66
N THR A 297 3.38 -7.58 -13.45
CA THR A 297 1.96 -7.75 -13.80
C THR A 297 1.10 -7.95 -12.55
N LEU A 298 1.51 -8.85 -11.64
CA LEU A 298 0.76 -9.11 -10.40
C LEU A 298 0.67 -7.86 -9.49
N VAL A 299 1.72 -7.05 -9.42
CA VAL A 299 1.71 -5.80 -8.66
C VAL A 299 0.79 -4.78 -9.32
N GLN A 300 0.84 -4.64 -10.66
CA GLN A 300 -0.01 -3.71 -11.40
C GLN A 300 -1.50 -4.06 -11.29
N VAL A 301 -1.87 -5.34 -11.49
CA VAL A 301 -3.26 -5.78 -11.35
C VAL A 301 -3.82 -5.42 -9.97
N ARG A 302 -3.08 -5.70 -8.91
CA ARG A 302 -3.50 -5.36 -7.55
C ARG A 302 -3.61 -3.87 -7.29
N GLN A 303 -2.73 -3.05 -7.87
CA GLN A 303 -2.84 -1.60 -7.77
C GLN A 303 -4.11 -1.08 -8.43
N ILE A 304 -4.49 -1.65 -9.58
CA ILE A 304 -5.73 -1.31 -10.28
C ILE A 304 -6.93 -1.68 -9.40
N GLU A 305 -7.01 -2.91 -8.90
CA GLU A 305 -8.09 -3.37 -8.02
C GLU A 305 -8.25 -2.47 -6.77
N HIS A 306 -7.14 -2.13 -6.12
CA HIS A 306 -7.18 -1.26 -4.95
C HIS A 306 -7.64 0.17 -5.27
N ARG A 307 -7.20 0.73 -6.39
CA ARG A 307 -7.65 2.05 -6.86
C ARG A 307 -9.15 2.06 -7.19
N GLU A 308 -9.65 0.99 -7.81
CA GLU A 308 -11.08 0.85 -8.10
C GLU A 308 -11.91 0.73 -6.83
N ALA A 309 -11.45 -0.05 -5.84
CA ALA A 309 -12.10 -0.17 -4.55
C ALA A 309 -12.20 1.19 -3.83
N LEU A 310 -11.10 1.95 -3.77
CA LEU A 310 -11.09 3.29 -3.20
C LEU A 310 -12.00 4.27 -3.95
N ARG A 311 -12.06 4.19 -5.29
CA ARG A 311 -12.96 5.02 -6.09
C ARG A 311 -14.44 4.70 -5.81
N ARG A 312 -14.80 3.40 -5.68
CA ARG A 312 -16.17 2.98 -5.34
C ARG A 312 -16.57 3.50 -3.95
N GLU A 313 -15.67 3.37 -2.97
CA GLU A 313 -15.89 3.87 -1.62
C GLU A 313 -16.06 5.41 -1.60
N ALA A 314 -15.17 6.14 -2.29
CA ALA A 314 -15.27 7.59 -2.41
C ALA A 314 -16.58 8.03 -3.08
N SER A 315 -17.02 7.35 -4.16
CA SER A 315 -18.27 7.66 -4.84
C SER A 315 -19.50 7.34 -3.98
N ALA A 316 -19.46 6.27 -3.19
CA ALA A 316 -20.54 5.94 -2.26
C ALA A 316 -20.66 6.98 -1.14
N LEU A 317 -19.52 7.40 -0.54
CA LEU A 317 -19.49 8.47 0.46
C LEU A 317 -19.99 9.80 -0.12
N GLN A 318 -19.62 10.12 -1.35
CA GLN A 318 -20.07 11.32 -2.04
C GLN A 318 -21.59 11.31 -2.28
N THR A 319 -22.15 10.17 -2.67
CA THR A 319 -23.60 10.01 -2.86
C THR A 319 -24.34 10.24 -1.55
N ILE A 320 -23.87 9.69 -0.44
CA ILE A 320 -24.45 9.90 0.90
C ILE A 320 -24.36 11.38 1.31
N ALA A 321 -23.24 12.05 1.01
CA ALA A 321 -23.04 13.45 1.36
C ALA A 321 -23.90 14.41 0.51
N TRP A 322 -24.35 14.01 -0.67
CA TRP A 322 -25.05 14.87 -1.66
C TRP A 322 -26.53 14.61 -1.82
N THR A 323 -27.07 13.54 -1.22
CA THR A 323 -28.51 13.23 -1.30
C THR A 323 -29.20 13.44 0.04
N ASP A 324 -30.47 13.83 -0.01
CA ASP A 324 -31.36 13.85 1.14
C ASP A 324 -31.88 12.44 1.44
N ALA A 325 -31.61 11.96 2.65
CA ALA A 325 -31.90 10.58 3.05
C ALA A 325 -33.38 10.23 3.05
N LEU A 326 -34.29 11.24 3.21
CA LEU A 326 -35.72 11.01 3.23
C LEU A 326 -36.35 10.95 1.83
N THR A 327 -35.96 11.89 0.98
CA THR A 327 -36.61 12.10 -0.33
C THR A 327 -35.84 11.50 -1.49
N GLY A 328 -34.54 11.25 -1.33
CA GLY A 328 -33.64 10.72 -2.38
C GLY A 328 -33.26 11.75 -3.45
N VAL A 329 -33.76 12.97 -3.40
CA VAL A 329 -33.27 14.06 -4.26
C VAL A 329 -31.97 14.65 -3.69
N PRO A 330 -31.18 15.38 -4.48
CA PRO A 330 -30.05 16.15 -3.98
C PRO A 330 -30.37 16.99 -2.75
N ASN A 331 -29.39 17.15 -1.85
CA ASN A 331 -29.53 17.98 -0.66
C ASN A 331 -29.03 19.41 -0.92
N ARG A 332 -29.17 20.29 0.07
CA ARG A 332 -28.71 21.68 0.03
C ARG A 332 -27.22 21.81 -0.32
N HIS A 333 -26.38 20.89 0.17
CA HIS A 333 -24.94 20.94 -0.13
C HIS A 333 -24.65 20.72 -1.62
N PHE A 334 -25.31 19.71 -2.22
CA PHE A 334 -25.21 19.49 -3.67
C PHE A 334 -25.68 20.70 -4.48
N PHE A 335 -26.79 21.33 -4.07
CA PHE A 335 -27.30 22.53 -4.73
C PHE A 335 -26.29 23.66 -4.70
N THR A 336 -25.66 23.93 -3.54
CA THR A 336 -24.65 24.97 -3.40
C THR A 336 -23.48 24.74 -4.34
N GLU A 337 -22.99 23.49 -4.46
CA GLU A 337 -21.93 23.12 -5.39
C GLU A 337 -22.37 23.20 -6.86
N ALA A 338 -23.63 22.88 -7.18
CA ALA A 338 -24.17 23.00 -8.53
C ALA A 338 -24.27 24.46 -8.96
N LEU A 339 -24.73 25.34 -8.06
CA LEU A 339 -24.78 26.78 -8.27
C LEU A 339 -23.40 27.37 -8.45
N ALA A 340 -22.42 26.97 -7.60
CA ALA A 340 -21.03 27.39 -7.72
C ALA A 340 -20.37 26.96 -9.04
N ARG A 341 -20.75 25.79 -9.58
CA ARG A 341 -20.31 25.35 -10.90
C ARG A 341 -20.96 26.10 -12.04
N ALA A 342 -22.19 26.52 -11.86
CA ALA A 342 -22.93 27.25 -12.91
C ALA A 342 -22.27 28.62 -13.22
N TRP A 343 -21.84 29.38 -12.20
CA TRP A 343 -21.19 30.67 -12.43
C TRP A 343 -19.70 30.58 -12.79
N ARG A 344 -19.00 29.47 -12.42
CA ARG A 344 -17.59 29.23 -12.81
C ARG A 344 -17.44 28.71 -14.24
N SER A 345 -18.54 28.34 -14.91
CA SER A 345 -18.47 27.75 -16.24
C SER A 345 -18.05 28.79 -17.27
N GLU A 346 -16.97 28.52 -18.04
CA GLU A 346 -16.46 29.36 -19.14
C GLU A 346 -17.41 29.42 -20.36
N ARG A 347 -18.48 28.64 -20.38
CA ARG A 347 -19.54 28.76 -21.40
C ARG A 347 -20.31 30.05 -21.16
N ARG A 348 -20.65 30.76 -22.26
CA ARG A 348 -21.33 32.05 -22.27
C ARG A 348 -22.35 32.16 -21.11
N PRO A 349 -22.29 33.23 -20.30
CA PRO A 349 -23.24 33.42 -19.22
C PRO A 349 -24.65 33.54 -19.81
N GLY A 350 -25.44 32.49 -19.65
CA GLY A 350 -26.89 32.51 -19.93
C GLY A 350 -27.64 32.89 -18.66
N GLN A 351 -28.85 33.34 -18.82
CA GLN A 351 -29.73 33.60 -17.67
C GLN A 351 -30.01 32.31 -16.90
N GLN A 352 -29.70 32.29 -15.63
CA GLN A 352 -30.04 31.19 -14.72
C GLN A 352 -31.25 31.58 -13.89
N ALA A 353 -32.12 30.62 -13.60
CA ALA A 353 -33.21 30.87 -12.69
C ALA A 353 -33.22 29.98 -11.49
N ILE A 354 -33.57 30.52 -10.34
CA ILE A 354 -33.75 29.78 -9.08
C ILE A 354 -35.24 29.82 -8.74
N LEU A 355 -35.75 28.62 -8.40
CA LEU A 355 -37.11 28.47 -7.86
C LEU A 355 -37.01 28.02 -6.43
N MET A 356 -37.49 28.80 -5.48
CA MET A 356 -37.66 28.42 -4.08
C MET A 356 -39.07 27.90 -3.88
N ILE A 357 -39.23 26.70 -3.38
CA ILE A 357 -40.50 25.97 -3.27
C ILE A 357 -40.72 25.57 -1.83
N ASP A 358 -41.95 25.78 -1.32
CA ASP A 358 -42.31 25.37 0.05
C ASP A 358 -43.73 24.74 0.03
N ILE A 359 -43.90 23.67 0.82
CA ILE A 359 -45.16 22.97 0.93
C ILE A 359 -46.11 23.75 1.84
N ASP A 360 -47.22 24.20 1.28
CA ASP A 360 -48.18 24.99 2.01
C ASP A 360 -48.83 24.21 3.14
N HIS A 361 -48.92 24.85 4.33
CA HIS A 361 -49.53 24.29 5.51
C HIS A 361 -48.98 22.94 5.95
N PHE A 362 -47.69 22.64 5.68
CA PHE A 362 -47.03 21.36 6.01
C PHE A 362 -47.05 21.07 7.51
N LYS A 363 -46.83 22.08 8.34
CA LYS A 363 -46.93 21.93 9.80
C LYS A 363 -48.30 21.42 10.24
N LEU A 364 -49.39 21.96 9.67
CA LEU A 364 -50.76 21.51 9.99
C LEU A 364 -51.02 20.07 9.54
N LEU A 365 -50.38 19.65 8.44
CA LEU A 365 -50.42 18.25 8.00
C LEU A 365 -49.76 17.35 9.06
N ASN A 366 -48.55 17.70 9.51
CA ASN A 366 -47.81 16.94 10.54
C ASN A 366 -48.55 16.90 11.88
N ASP A 367 -49.06 18.06 12.34
CA ASP A 367 -49.79 18.17 13.62
C ASP A 367 -51.06 17.31 13.61
N ARG A 368 -51.73 17.16 12.43
CA ARG A 368 -52.98 16.40 12.30
C ARG A 368 -52.78 14.91 12.04
N TYR A 369 -51.83 14.54 11.20
CA TYR A 369 -51.69 13.16 10.71
C TYR A 369 -50.41 12.47 11.18
N GLY A 370 -49.54 13.19 11.90
CA GLY A 370 -48.26 12.72 12.41
C GLY A 370 -47.12 12.78 11.39
N HIS A 371 -45.90 12.81 11.91
CA HIS A 371 -44.66 12.90 11.09
C HIS A 371 -44.51 11.80 10.02
N PRO A 372 -44.90 10.52 10.24
CA PRO A 372 -44.81 9.51 9.20
C PRO A 372 -45.61 9.82 7.92
N VAL A 373 -46.75 10.49 8.08
CA VAL A 373 -47.59 10.94 6.93
C VAL A 373 -46.89 12.12 6.25
N GLY A 374 -46.35 13.07 7.01
CA GLY A 374 -45.54 14.16 6.47
C GLY A 374 -44.33 13.69 5.69
N ASP A 375 -43.62 12.70 6.19
CA ASP A 375 -42.47 12.06 5.48
C ASP A 375 -42.95 11.40 4.17
N GLY A 376 -44.11 10.74 4.17
CA GLY A 376 -44.73 10.18 2.99
C GLY A 376 -45.09 11.27 1.96
N CYS A 377 -45.62 12.42 2.43
CA CYS A 377 -45.92 13.59 1.62
C CYS A 377 -44.62 14.15 0.97
N LEU A 378 -43.56 14.37 1.73
CA LEU A 378 -42.28 14.86 1.22
C LEU A 378 -41.71 13.98 0.12
N ARG A 379 -41.77 12.65 0.26
CA ARG A 379 -41.33 11.71 -0.78
C ARG A 379 -42.18 11.80 -2.06
N GLN A 380 -43.49 11.97 -1.92
CA GLN A 380 -44.40 12.07 -3.08
C GLN A 380 -44.22 13.41 -3.80
N VAL A 381 -44.07 14.51 -3.05
CA VAL A 381 -43.79 15.85 -3.61
C VAL A 381 -42.46 15.85 -4.35
N ALA A 382 -41.38 15.35 -3.72
CA ALA A 382 -40.05 15.27 -4.35
C ALA A 382 -40.12 14.53 -5.69
N ARG A 383 -40.82 13.38 -5.74
CA ARG A 383 -41.01 12.60 -6.98
C ARG A 383 -41.81 13.35 -8.04
N ALA A 384 -42.86 14.09 -7.63
CA ALA A 384 -43.65 14.86 -8.56
C ALA A 384 -42.85 16.01 -9.17
N LEU A 385 -42.13 16.76 -8.34
CA LEU A 385 -41.23 17.83 -8.77
C LEU A 385 -40.16 17.29 -9.74
N GLN A 386 -39.50 16.17 -9.39
CA GLN A 386 -38.47 15.56 -10.22
C GLN A 386 -38.99 15.10 -11.59
N ARG A 387 -40.20 14.50 -11.64
CA ARG A 387 -40.87 14.08 -12.92
C ARG A 387 -41.28 15.25 -13.79
N ALA A 388 -41.62 16.38 -13.16
CA ALA A 388 -42.07 17.58 -13.88
C ALA A 388 -40.87 18.39 -14.43
N LEU A 389 -39.64 18.16 -13.97
CA LEU A 389 -38.42 18.69 -14.58
C LEU A 389 -38.05 17.83 -15.80
N VAL A 390 -37.95 18.45 -16.96
CA VAL A 390 -37.76 17.73 -18.24
C VAL A 390 -36.32 17.77 -18.71
N ARG A 391 -35.59 18.83 -18.35
CA ARG A 391 -34.19 18.99 -18.79
C ARG A 391 -33.23 18.26 -17.86
N PRO A 392 -32.28 17.51 -18.39
CA PRO A 392 -31.29 16.76 -17.57
C PRO A 392 -30.33 17.69 -16.78
N ASP A 393 -30.17 18.94 -17.23
CA ASP A 393 -29.29 19.92 -16.61
C ASP A 393 -29.97 20.74 -15.50
N ASP A 394 -31.30 20.61 -15.33
CA ASP A 394 -32.02 21.23 -14.23
C ASP A 394 -31.79 20.46 -12.95
N VAL A 395 -31.54 21.17 -11.85
CA VAL A 395 -31.20 20.58 -10.56
C VAL A 395 -32.32 20.83 -9.56
N LEU A 396 -32.94 19.77 -9.06
CA LEU A 396 -33.83 19.80 -7.91
C LEU A 396 -33.06 19.36 -6.66
N ALA A 397 -33.20 20.09 -5.56
CA ALA A 397 -32.68 19.70 -4.27
C ALA A 397 -33.69 19.99 -3.14
N ARG A 398 -33.57 19.23 -2.03
CA ARG A 398 -34.27 19.57 -0.79
C ARG A 398 -33.39 20.55 -0.02
N TYR A 399 -33.90 21.76 0.22
CA TYR A 399 -33.15 22.85 0.83
C TYR A 399 -33.15 22.76 2.37
N GLY A 400 -34.26 22.30 2.95
CA GLY A 400 -34.40 22.02 4.38
C GLY A 400 -35.89 21.85 4.76
N GLY A 401 -36.21 21.03 5.74
CA GLY A 401 -37.60 20.81 6.21
C GLY A 401 -38.55 20.42 5.08
N GLU A 402 -39.51 21.30 4.81
CA GLU A 402 -40.49 21.20 3.71
C GLU A 402 -40.12 22.01 2.45
N GLU A 403 -38.91 22.58 2.43
CA GLU A 403 -38.45 23.47 1.36
C GLU A 403 -37.66 22.70 0.30
N PHE A 404 -37.95 22.96 -0.98
CA PHE A 404 -37.21 22.49 -2.14
C PHE A 404 -36.67 23.68 -2.94
N ILE A 405 -35.57 23.47 -3.64
CA ILE A 405 -34.96 24.49 -4.52
C ILE A 405 -34.66 23.87 -5.88
N VAL A 406 -34.88 24.66 -6.94
CA VAL A 406 -34.57 24.25 -8.31
C VAL A 406 -33.63 25.27 -8.94
N LEU A 407 -32.58 24.81 -9.60
CA LEU A 407 -31.72 25.60 -10.49
C LEU A 407 -32.08 25.23 -11.93
N LEU A 408 -32.56 26.20 -12.69
CA LEU A 408 -32.83 26.05 -14.12
C LEU A 408 -31.70 26.73 -14.90
N ARG A 409 -31.12 26.01 -15.86
CA ARG A 409 -30.07 26.56 -16.72
C ARG A 409 -30.68 27.20 -17.97
N ASP A 410 -30.02 28.26 -18.45
CA ASP A 410 -30.42 29.00 -19.66
C ASP A 410 -31.93 29.29 -19.69
N SER A 411 -32.44 29.86 -18.58
CA SER A 411 -33.86 30.05 -18.35
C SER A 411 -34.17 31.49 -17.96
N PRO A 412 -34.61 32.33 -18.91
CA PRO A 412 -35.18 33.66 -18.62
C PRO A 412 -36.38 33.57 -17.69
N ALA A 413 -36.71 34.67 -16.99
CA ALA A 413 -37.77 34.73 -15.99
C ALA A 413 -39.14 34.17 -16.52
N ALA A 414 -39.51 34.54 -17.75
CA ALA A 414 -40.76 34.03 -18.36
C ALA A 414 -40.75 32.50 -18.56
N SER A 415 -39.62 31.91 -18.99
CA SER A 415 -39.51 30.47 -19.14
C SER A 415 -39.50 29.76 -17.80
N ALA A 416 -38.80 30.34 -16.80
CA ALA A 416 -38.75 29.82 -15.44
C ALA A 416 -40.14 29.83 -14.77
N GLN A 417 -40.96 30.86 -15.02
CA GLN A 417 -42.32 30.93 -14.54
C GLN A 417 -43.23 29.79 -15.10
N VAL A 418 -43.08 29.45 -16.37
CA VAL A 418 -43.81 28.33 -16.99
C VAL A 418 -43.40 26.99 -16.33
N VAL A 419 -42.10 26.81 -16.05
CA VAL A 419 -41.61 25.62 -15.32
C VAL A 419 -42.17 25.61 -13.90
N ALA A 420 -42.16 26.73 -13.19
CA ALA A 420 -42.64 26.84 -11.82
C ALA A 420 -44.15 26.49 -11.74
N GLU A 421 -45.00 27.00 -12.68
CA GLU A 421 -46.41 26.66 -12.72
C GLU A 421 -46.64 25.17 -13.00
N ARG A 422 -45.86 24.56 -13.87
CA ARG A 422 -45.89 23.11 -14.10
C ARG A 422 -45.55 22.33 -12.84
N LEU A 423 -44.53 22.75 -12.09
CA LEU A 423 -44.16 22.14 -10.82
C LEU A 423 -45.27 22.29 -9.77
N ARG A 424 -45.85 23.50 -9.64
CA ARG A 424 -46.98 23.76 -8.74
C ARG A 424 -48.15 22.87 -9.05
N ALA A 425 -48.60 22.82 -10.33
CA ALA A 425 -49.70 21.99 -10.78
C ALA A 425 -49.42 20.50 -10.52
N SER A 426 -48.18 20.02 -10.79
CA SER A 426 -47.83 18.61 -10.56
C SER A 426 -47.99 18.18 -9.10
N VAL A 427 -47.72 19.08 -8.14
CA VAL A 427 -47.95 18.78 -6.72
C VAL A 427 -49.44 18.82 -6.38
N GLN A 428 -50.16 19.79 -6.85
CA GLN A 428 -51.61 19.89 -6.62
C GLN A 428 -52.37 18.67 -7.19
N ASP A 429 -51.94 18.15 -8.34
CA ASP A 429 -52.50 16.96 -8.99
C ASP A 429 -52.25 15.64 -8.23
N LEU A 430 -51.34 15.62 -7.27
CA LEU A 430 -51.19 14.48 -6.35
C LEU A 430 -52.42 14.28 -5.45
N ARG A 431 -53.19 15.32 -5.23
CA ARG A 431 -54.42 15.32 -4.39
C ARG A 431 -54.17 14.69 -3.01
N ILE A 432 -53.00 14.88 -2.43
CA ILE A 432 -52.71 14.43 -1.08
C ILE A 432 -53.60 15.18 -0.12
N GLN A 433 -54.41 14.47 0.67
CA GLN A 433 -55.36 15.07 1.59
C GLN A 433 -54.67 15.89 2.70
N ASN A 434 -55.05 17.15 2.86
CA ASN A 434 -54.63 18.02 3.96
C ASN A 434 -55.88 18.80 4.49
N ALA A 435 -56.61 18.20 5.42
CA ALA A 435 -57.77 18.82 6.00
C ALA A 435 -57.45 20.10 6.81
N GLY A 436 -56.19 20.40 7.05
CA GLY A 436 -55.73 21.62 7.70
C GLY A 436 -55.46 22.78 6.74
N SER A 437 -55.54 22.56 5.41
CA SER A 437 -55.46 23.63 4.39
C SER A 437 -56.81 24.07 3.85
N PRO A 438 -56.95 25.32 3.39
CA PRO A 438 -58.15 25.79 2.73
C PRO A 438 -58.53 24.95 1.51
N GLU A 439 -57.54 24.54 0.72
CA GLU A 439 -57.72 23.73 -0.48
C GLU A 439 -58.02 22.24 -0.20
N ARG A 440 -57.93 21.83 1.08
CA ARG A 440 -58.06 20.45 1.58
C ARG A 440 -57.11 19.43 0.94
N VAL A 441 -56.15 19.90 0.16
CA VAL A 441 -55.08 19.13 -0.45
C VAL A 441 -53.73 19.82 -0.23
N VAL A 442 -52.65 19.07 -0.38
CA VAL A 442 -51.29 19.61 -0.33
C VAL A 442 -51.06 20.41 -1.61
N THR A 443 -50.57 21.65 -1.43
CA THR A 443 -50.14 22.57 -2.48
C THR A 443 -48.75 23.09 -2.18
N VAL A 444 -48.16 23.78 -3.13
CA VAL A 444 -46.84 24.45 -2.97
C VAL A 444 -46.97 25.91 -3.42
N SER A 445 -46.23 26.77 -2.71
CA SER A 445 -45.92 28.12 -3.14
C SER A 445 -44.52 28.17 -3.72
N ILE A 446 -44.34 28.95 -4.81
CA ILE A 446 -43.06 29.01 -5.51
C ILE A 446 -42.68 30.47 -5.75
N GLY A 447 -41.46 30.84 -5.32
CA GLY A 447 -40.77 32.08 -5.66
C GLY A 447 -39.76 31.85 -6.77
N VAL A 448 -39.75 32.69 -7.78
CA VAL A 448 -38.89 32.60 -8.97
C VAL A 448 -38.03 33.83 -9.08
N ALA A 449 -36.72 33.68 -9.21
CA ALA A 449 -35.80 34.74 -9.57
C ALA A 449 -34.92 34.27 -10.74
N SER A 450 -34.56 35.21 -11.64
CA SER A 450 -33.68 34.92 -12.78
C SER A 450 -32.69 36.05 -12.97
N ALA A 451 -31.41 35.70 -13.15
CA ALA A 451 -30.35 36.61 -13.43
C ALA A 451 -29.24 35.95 -14.25
N GLU A 452 -28.38 36.79 -14.83
CA GLU A 452 -27.11 36.34 -15.43
C GLU A 452 -26.08 36.17 -14.31
N LEU A 453 -25.56 34.97 -14.14
CA LEU A 453 -24.58 34.66 -13.08
C LEU A 453 -23.22 35.14 -13.50
N THR A 454 -22.76 36.28 -12.98
CA THR A 454 -21.44 36.85 -13.26
C THR A 454 -20.43 36.52 -12.17
N ASP A 455 -20.88 36.39 -10.93
CA ASP A 455 -20.06 36.13 -9.76
C ASP A 455 -20.85 35.46 -8.62
N GLU A 456 -20.15 35.14 -7.53
CA GLU A 456 -20.75 34.50 -6.35
C GLU A 456 -21.77 35.40 -5.64
N ALA A 457 -21.54 36.71 -5.64
CA ALA A 457 -22.45 37.65 -4.98
C ALA A 457 -23.79 37.75 -5.72
N VAL A 458 -23.80 37.66 -7.06
CA VAL A 458 -25.00 37.56 -7.86
C VAL A 458 -25.75 36.26 -7.61
N ALA A 459 -25.00 35.12 -7.50
CA ALA A 459 -25.59 33.82 -7.21
C ALA A 459 -26.27 33.80 -5.82
N ALA A 460 -25.66 34.40 -4.81
CA ALA A 460 -26.23 34.50 -3.47
C ALA A 460 -27.49 35.38 -3.47
N ARG A 461 -27.43 36.52 -4.13
CA ARG A 461 -28.62 37.44 -4.28
C ARG A 461 -29.77 36.75 -5.01
N LEU A 462 -29.50 35.95 -6.01
CA LEU A 462 -30.52 35.24 -6.77
C LEU A 462 -31.32 34.26 -5.89
N VAL A 463 -30.65 33.59 -4.93
CA VAL A 463 -31.31 32.76 -3.93
C VAL A 463 -32.19 33.58 -2.99
N GLU A 464 -31.69 34.72 -2.51
CA GLU A 464 -32.43 35.64 -1.62
C GLU A 464 -33.65 36.23 -2.31
N ASP A 465 -33.54 36.60 -3.59
CA ASP A 465 -34.65 37.13 -4.36
C ASP A 465 -35.74 36.09 -4.61
N ALA A 466 -35.37 34.83 -4.85
CA ALA A 466 -36.30 33.72 -4.97
C ALA A 466 -37.00 33.43 -3.61
N ASP A 467 -36.31 33.50 -2.48
CA ASP A 467 -36.91 33.32 -1.14
C ASP A 467 -37.89 34.46 -0.82
N ARG A 468 -37.53 35.72 -1.15
CA ARG A 468 -38.47 36.85 -1.00
C ARG A 468 -39.72 36.69 -1.85
N ALA A 469 -39.62 36.29 -3.12
CA ALA A 469 -40.75 36.02 -3.98
C ALA A 469 -41.63 34.87 -3.44
N LEU A 470 -41.01 33.84 -2.84
CA LEU A 470 -41.76 32.78 -2.15
C LEU A 470 -42.55 33.31 -0.96
N TYR A 471 -41.94 34.19 -0.16
CA TYR A 471 -42.66 34.84 0.94
C TYR A 471 -43.87 35.66 0.46
N GLU A 472 -43.73 36.44 -0.63
CA GLU A 472 -44.83 37.15 -1.26
C GLU A 472 -45.90 36.19 -1.77
N ALA A 473 -45.55 35.04 -2.35
CA ALA A 473 -46.50 34.01 -2.76
C ALA A 473 -47.33 33.51 -1.57
N LYS A 474 -46.65 33.23 -0.44
CA LYS A 474 -47.32 32.79 0.81
C LYS A 474 -48.27 33.87 1.36
N CYS A 475 -47.91 35.14 1.29
CA CYS A 475 -48.73 36.27 1.75
C CYS A 475 -49.95 36.52 0.81
N ALA A 476 -49.79 36.27 -0.47
CA ALA A 476 -50.84 36.50 -1.49
C ALA A 476 -51.92 35.40 -1.56
N GLY A 477 -51.90 34.41 -0.65
CA GLY A 477 -52.91 33.36 -0.56
C GLY A 477 -52.41 31.94 -0.77
N ARG A 478 -51.13 31.74 -0.97
CA ARG A 478 -50.47 30.42 -1.23
C ARG A 478 -50.90 29.78 -2.56
N ASN A 479 -50.42 28.54 -2.81
CA ASN A 479 -50.71 27.78 -4.03
C ASN A 479 -50.54 28.61 -5.32
N LEU A 480 -49.49 29.38 -5.41
CA LEU A 480 -49.19 30.26 -6.54
C LEU A 480 -47.73 30.50 -6.77
N VAL A 481 -47.37 30.97 -7.95
CA VAL A 481 -46.03 31.35 -8.35
C VAL A 481 -45.89 32.88 -8.34
N LYS A 482 -44.82 33.36 -7.74
CA LYS A 482 -44.43 34.80 -7.79
C LYS A 482 -43.02 34.94 -8.40
N LEU A 483 -42.91 35.95 -9.27
CA LEU A 483 -41.63 36.39 -9.80
C LEU A 483 -41.04 37.45 -8.87
N ALA A 484 -39.73 37.39 -8.63
CA ALA A 484 -39.02 38.47 -7.99
C ALA A 484 -39.09 39.73 -8.88
N THR A 485 -39.51 40.84 -8.31
CA THR A 485 -39.51 42.16 -8.99
C THR A 485 -38.08 42.72 -8.92
N ASP A 486 -37.63 43.38 -10.04
CA ASP A 486 -36.38 44.08 -10.08
C ASP A 486 -36.33 45.14 -8.98
N ARG A 487 -35.18 45.23 -8.33
CA ARG A 487 -34.84 46.25 -7.29
C ARG A 487 -34.61 47.63 -7.93
N ALA A 488 -35.61 48.19 -8.60
CA ALA A 488 -35.66 49.62 -8.89
C ALA A 488 -36.73 50.22 -7.97
N ASP A 489 -36.38 50.92 -6.92
CA ASP A 489 -37.21 51.67 -5.99
C ASP A 489 -37.77 50.92 -4.76
N ASP A 490 -36.92 50.49 -3.81
CA ASP A 490 -37.27 50.51 -2.37
C ASP A 490 -36.00 50.37 -1.51
N GLU A 491 -35.29 51.47 -1.28
CA GLU A 491 -34.38 51.59 -0.14
C GLU A 491 -35.21 51.87 1.13
N ALA A 492 -35.57 50.81 1.85
CA ALA A 492 -35.97 50.91 3.24
C ALA A 492 -35.61 49.62 3.99
N PRO A 493 -35.13 49.65 5.24
CA PRO A 493 -34.28 48.62 5.83
C PRO A 493 -35.08 47.43 6.42
N LEU A 494 -35.07 46.29 5.76
CA LEU A 494 -35.61 45.00 6.28
C LEU A 494 -34.51 44.15 6.92
N ALA A 495 -33.39 44.74 7.30
CA ALA A 495 -32.25 44.03 7.95
C ALA A 495 -32.60 43.47 9.35
N ALA A 496 -33.75 43.85 9.95
CA ALA A 496 -34.08 43.44 11.33
C ALA A 496 -34.86 42.08 11.42
N SER A 497 -35.48 41.61 10.32
CA SER A 497 -36.33 40.41 10.40
C SER A 497 -35.60 39.08 10.15
N ILE A 498 -34.55 39.12 9.36
CA ILE A 498 -33.74 37.93 9.02
C ILE A 498 -32.89 37.44 10.22
N THR A 499 -32.39 38.37 11.02
CA THR A 499 -31.61 38.05 12.24
C THR A 499 -32.48 37.45 13.35
N ALA A 500 -33.77 37.76 13.40
CA ALA A 500 -34.72 37.24 14.40
C ALA A 500 -35.11 35.77 14.12
N ARG A 501 -35.14 35.35 12.84
CA ARG A 501 -35.49 33.95 12.45
C ARG A 501 -34.37 32.96 12.73
N HIS A 502 -33.12 33.37 12.59
CA HIS A 502 -31.94 32.53 12.94
C HIS A 502 -31.77 32.32 14.44
N ARG A 503 -32.29 33.20 15.31
CA ARG A 503 -32.29 33.02 16.78
C ARG A 503 -33.36 32.05 17.30
N ARG A 504 -34.48 31.85 16.59
CA ARG A 504 -35.57 30.93 17.01
C ARG A 504 -35.34 29.47 16.63
N LEU A 505 -34.35 29.18 15.80
CA LEU A 505 -33.96 27.81 15.44
C LEU A 505 -32.78 27.24 16.25
N ARG A 506 -32.27 28.04 17.23
CA ARG A 506 -31.22 27.62 18.18
C ARG A 506 -31.69 27.57 19.64
N GLY A 507 -33.00 27.59 19.90
CA GLY A 507 -33.57 27.39 21.22
C GLY A 507 -34.50 26.18 21.24
#